data_e579a39742d3f44e2630d0ffa7a2e32a
#
_entry.id   e579a39742d3f44e2630d0ffa7a2e32a
#
_cell.length_a   1.000
_cell.length_b   1.000
_cell.length_c   1.000
_cell.angle_alpha   90.00
_cell.angle_beta   90.00
_cell.angle_gamma   90.00
#
_symmetry.space_group_name_H-M   'P 1'
#
loop_
_entity.id
_entity.type
_entity.pdbx_description
1 polymer ?
#
loop_
_entity_poly.entity_id
_entity_poly.type
_entity_poly.pdbx_seq_one_letter_code
_entity_poly.pdbx_strand_id
1 'polypeptide(L)'
;MKKLFALILTLTLVFALAACGSKPAENKPAEIKSADLKAFYESTFVNENMPMMGVMEGEMLDAFYAGLSALDLKQCIVAMPMISAVGAEVALVEVKNAADIEKVQEIFKARIQAQIDGGAFYPATIETWEKSSEIVVNNNTVMLICLETKDEIVEKFNALFA
;
A
#
# COMPACT_ATOMS: atom_id res chain seq x y z
N MET A 1 -16.26 -19.37 -72.10
CA MET A 1 -15.84 -18.80 -70.85
C MET A 1 -16.85 -19.12 -69.73
N LYS A 2 -17.31 -20.35 -69.56
CA LYS A 2 -18.32 -20.78 -68.56
C LYS A 2 -17.94 -22.06 -67.84
N LYS A 3 -16.72 -22.54 -67.95
CA LYS A 3 -16.27 -23.83 -67.34
C LYS A 3 -15.08 -23.68 -66.41
N LEU A 4 -14.67 -22.46 -66.03
CA LEU A 4 -13.54 -22.21 -65.14
C LEU A 4 -13.94 -21.77 -63.72
N PHE A 5 -15.24 -21.66 -63.42
CA PHE A 5 -15.75 -21.20 -62.12
C PHE A 5 -16.18 -22.36 -61.17
N ALA A 6 -16.12 -23.61 -61.62
CA ALA A 6 -16.59 -24.76 -60.88
C ALA A 6 -15.48 -25.51 -60.11
N LEU A 7 -14.21 -25.07 -60.19
CA LEU A 7 -13.11 -25.85 -59.58
C LEU A 7 -12.43 -25.14 -58.39
N ILE A 8 -12.95 -24.02 -57.95
CA ILE A 8 -12.39 -23.25 -56.79
C ILE A 8 -13.25 -23.39 -55.51
N LEU A 9 -14.42 -24.07 -55.61
CA LEU A 9 -15.34 -24.17 -54.46
C LEU A 9 -15.25 -25.49 -53.68
N THR A 10 -14.28 -26.35 -53.95
CA THR A 10 -14.15 -27.66 -53.28
C THR A 10 -12.88 -27.85 -52.45
N LEU A 11 -12.07 -26.80 -52.26
CA LEU A 11 -10.80 -26.91 -51.52
C LEU A 11 -10.77 -26.10 -50.23
N THR A 12 -11.89 -25.64 -49.71
CA THR A 12 -11.95 -24.83 -48.47
C THR A 12 -12.70 -25.50 -47.32
N LEU A 13 -12.92 -26.83 -47.36
CA LEU A 13 -13.72 -27.50 -46.32
C LEU A 13 -12.99 -28.62 -45.57
N VAL A 14 -11.67 -28.59 -45.45
CA VAL A 14 -10.92 -29.65 -44.69
C VAL A 14 -9.97 -29.08 -43.62
N PHE A 15 -10.06 -27.82 -43.23
CA PHE A 15 -9.19 -27.26 -42.15
C PHE A 15 -9.97 -26.80 -40.92
N ALA A 16 -11.08 -27.42 -40.57
CA ALA A 16 -11.88 -27.02 -39.41
C ALA A 16 -12.10 -28.20 -38.41
N LEU A 17 -11.05 -28.98 -38.08
CA LEU A 17 -11.19 -30.02 -37.04
C LEU A 17 -9.84 -30.34 -36.35
N ALA A 18 -9.10 -29.33 -35.90
CA ALA A 18 -8.00 -29.54 -34.96
C ALA A 18 -7.80 -28.32 -34.04
N ALA A 19 -8.88 -27.80 -33.42
CA ALA A 19 -8.82 -26.93 -32.28
C ALA A 19 -9.48 -27.64 -31.11
N CYS A 20 -8.88 -28.75 -30.67
CA CYS A 20 -9.21 -29.31 -29.36
C CYS A 20 -8.60 -28.44 -28.28
N GLY A 21 -9.43 -27.63 -27.68
CA GLY A 21 -9.55 -27.49 -26.22
C GLY A 21 -8.30 -27.27 -25.39
N SER A 22 -7.66 -26.12 -25.44
CA SER A 22 -7.14 -25.55 -24.21
C SER A 22 -8.10 -24.42 -23.84
N LYS A 23 -8.95 -24.63 -22.81
CA LYS A 23 -9.62 -23.55 -22.12
C LYS A 23 -8.55 -22.53 -21.76
N PRO A 24 -8.74 -21.22 -22.03
CA PRO A 24 -7.90 -20.21 -21.41
C PRO A 24 -8.00 -20.46 -19.91
N ALA A 25 -6.88 -20.59 -19.23
CA ALA A 25 -6.88 -20.55 -17.78
C ALA A 25 -7.54 -19.22 -17.41
N GLU A 26 -8.71 -19.27 -16.79
CA GLU A 26 -9.27 -18.13 -16.09
C GLU A 26 -8.19 -17.72 -15.10
N ASN A 27 -7.50 -16.64 -15.41
CA ASN A 27 -6.70 -15.91 -14.43
C ASN A 27 -7.70 -15.39 -13.40
N LYS A 28 -8.02 -16.22 -12.40
CA LYS A 28 -8.70 -15.77 -11.20
C LYS A 28 -7.82 -14.65 -10.65
N PRO A 29 -8.33 -13.41 -10.50
CA PRO A 29 -7.54 -12.35 -9.88
C PRO A 29 -6.98 -12.88 -8.57
N ALA A 30 -5.71 -12.66 -8.32
CA ALA A 30 -5.12 -13.04 -7.03
C ALA A 30 -5.98 -12.43 -5.94
N GLU A 31 -6.39 -13.24 -4.98
CA GLU A 31 -7.23 -12.80 -3.86
C GLU A 31 -6.40 -11.80 -3.06
N ILE A 32 -6.84 -10.53 -3.04
CA ILE A 32 -6.17 -9.47 -2.30
C ILE A 32 -6.39 -9.75 -0.82
N LYS A 33 -5.33 -10.17 -0.12
CA LYS A 33 -5.37 -10.40 1.32
C LYS A 33 -5.49 -9.06 2.03
N SER A 34 -6.41 -8.97 2.95
CA SER A 34 -6.59 -7.85 3.88
C SER A 34 -6.14 -8.29 5.27
N ALA A 35 -5.47 -7.40 5.98
CA ALA A 35 -5.05 -7.62 7.35
C ALA A 35 -5.89 -6.77 8.33
N ASP A 36 -5.96 -7.18 9.59
CA ASP A 36 -6.51 -6.34 10.66
C ASP A 36 -5.43 -5.37 11.14
N LEU A 37 -5.43 -4.15 10.56
CA LEU A 37 -4.44 -3.13 10.89
C LEU A 37 -4.57 -2.61 12.32
N LYS A 38 -5.78 -2.67 12.90
CA LYS A 38 -6.00 -2.27 14.29
C LYS A 38 -5.34 -3.26 15.24
N ALA A 39 -5.57 -4.55 15.04
CA ALA A 39 -4.92 -5.59 15.84
C ALA A 39 -3.39 -5.55 15.68
N PHE A 40 -2.89 -5.30 14.47
CA PHE A 40 -1.46 -5.12 14.23
C PHE A 40 -0.90 -3.91 14.98
N TYR A 41 -1.57 -2.76 14.91
CA TYR A 41 -1.16 -1.56 15.63
C TYR A 41 -1.13 -1.80 17.15
N GLU A 42 -2.21 -2.32 17.71
CA GLU A 42 -2.33 -2.55 19.15
C GLU A 42 -1.24 -3.52 19.66
N SER A 43 -0.98 -4.61 18.93
CA SER A 43 0.02 -5.61 19.35
C SER A 43 1.47 -5.17 19.15
N THR A 44 1.73 -4.29 18.19
CA THR A 44 3.09 -3.91 17.80
C THR A 44 3.53 -2.60 18.46
N PHE A 45 2.65 -1.60 18.55
CA PHE A 45 3.00 -0.24 18.95
C PHE A 45 2.47 0.17 20.33
N VAL A 46 1.54 -0.57 20.92
CA VAL A 46 0.97 -0.25 22.24
C VAL A 46 1.62 -1.15 23.30
N ASN A 47 2.87 -0.84 23.65
CA ASN A 47 3.63 -1.55 24.67
C ASN A 47 4.72 -0.65 25.29
N GLU A 48 5.35 -1.11 26.38
CA GLU A 48 6.34 -0.35 27.14
C GLU A 48 7.67 -0.08 26.40
N ASN A 49 7.95 -0.79 25.31
CA ASN A 49 9.17 -0.63 24.51
C ASN A 49 8.99 0.38 23.37
N MET A 50 7.77 0.88 23.17
CA MET A 50 7.45 1.84 22.12
C MET A 50 7.20 3.23 22.68
N PRO A 51 7.52 4.30 21.95
CA PRO A 51 7.11 5.64 22.33
C PRO A 51 5.60 5.72 22.49
N MET A 52 5.14 6.49 23.49
CA MET A 52 3.71 6.75 23.64
C MET A 52 3.23 7.57 22.43
N MET A 53 2.35 6.99 21.63
CA MET A 53 1.76 7.61 20.44
C MET A 53 0.26 7.79 20.62
N GLY A 54 -0.25 8.92 20.12
CA GLY A 54 -1.68 9.20 20.02
C GLY A 54 -2.17 8.98 18.60
N VAL A 55 -3.32 8.33 18.46
CA VAL A 55 -3.97 8.16 17.14
C VAL A 55 -4.58 9.49 16.70
N MET A 56 -4.30 9.89 15.46
CA MET A 56 -4.77 11.12 14.84
C MET A 56 -6.06 10.87 14.05
N GLU A 57 -7.05 11.73 14.26
CA GLU A 57 -8.34 11.65 13.59
C GLU A 57 -8.83 13.06 13.18
N GLY A 58 -9.78 13.12 12.25
CA GLY A 58 -10.43 14.35 11.82
C GLY A 58 -9.47 15.43 11.33
N GLU A 59 -9.66 16.65 11.80
CA GLU A 59 -8.88 17.82 11.35
C GLU A 59 -7.36 17.68 11.61
N MET A 60 -6.97 16.94 12.66
CA MET A 60 -5.55 16.71 12.92
C MET A 60 -4.93 15.76 11.89
N LEU A 61 -5.65 14.73 11.47
CA LEU A 61 -5.20 13.87 10.38
C LEU A 61 -5.00 14.68 9.10
N ASP A 62 -5.96 15.52 8.73
CA ASP A 62 -5.90 16.35 7.52
C ASP A 62 -4.75 17.39 7.58
N ALA A 63 -4.45 17.91 8.76
CA ALA A 63 -3.36 18.87 8.93
C ALA A 63 -1.98 18.27 8.66
N PHE A 64 -1.77 16.99 8.99
CA PHE A 64 -0.48 16.31 8.84
C PHE A 64 -0.38 15.42 7.60
N TYR A 65 -1.53 14.93 7.09
CA TYR A 65 -1.64 14.03 5.94
C TYR A 65 -2.65 14.56 4.93
N ALA A 66 -2.38 15.75 4.41
CA ALA A 66 -3.28 16.46 3.50
C ALA A 66 -3.73 15.59 2.33
N GLY A 67 -5.05 15.44 2.19
CA GLY A 67 -5.68 14.66 1.13
C GLY A 67 -5.90 13.17 1.46
N LEU A 68 -5.40 12.66 2.59
CA LEU A 68 -5.59 11.26 2.97
C LEU A 68 -7.06 10.93 3.25
N SER A 69 -7.76 11.81 3.97
CA SER A 69 -9.19 11.64 4.29
C SER A 69 -10.11 11.75 3.07
N ALA A 70 -9.63 12.30 1.96
CA ALA A 70 -10.39 12.38 0.71
C ALA A 70 -10.39 11.08 -0.10
N LEU A 71 -9.54 10.11 0.26
CA LEU A 71 -9.46 8.81 -0.40
C LEU A 71 -10.50 7.82 0.18
N ASP A 72 -10.95 6.88 -0.66
CA ASP A 72 -11.85 5.82 -0.20
C ASP A 72 -11.06 4.70 0.48
N LEU A 73 -10.86 4.88 1.79
CA LEU A 73 -10.06 3.99 2.62
C LEU A 73 -10.92 2.89 3.24
N LYS A 74 -10.35 1.71 3.39
CA LYS A 74 -10.95 0.59 4.12
C LYS A 74 -10.55 0.63 5.59
N GLN A 75 -9.26 0.91 5.87
CA GLN A 75 -8.70 1.10 7.19
C GLN A 75 -7.70 2.25 7.17
N CYS A 76 -7.66 3.05 8.21
CA CYS A 76 -6.68 4.12 8.37
C CYS A 76 -6.34 4.27 9.85
N ILE A 77 -5.07 4.13 10.20
CA ILE A 77 -4.54 4.37 11.54
C ILE A 77 -3.28 5.18 11.36
N VAL A 78 -3.27 6.39 11.90
CA VAL A 78 -2.10 7.25 11.96
C VAL A 78 -1.82 7.57 13.40
N ALA A 79 -0.65 7.23 13.89
CA ALA A 79 -0.26 7.47 15.27
C ALA A 79 1.07 8.21 15.33
N MET A 80 1.09 9.29 16.10
CA MET A 80 2.19 10.22 16.25
C MET A 80 2.63 10.29 17.72
N PRO A 81 3.90 10.60 18.01
CA PRO A 81 4.37 10.70 19.37
C PRO A 81 3.68 11.86 20.11
N MET A 82 3.37 11.64 21.36
CA MET A 82 2.80 12.66 22.25
C MET A 82 3.83 13.71 22.67
N ILE A 83 5.11 13.49 22.34
CA ILE A 83 6.23 14.39 22.69
C ILE A 83 6.97 14.71 21.40
N SER A 84 7.06 16.00 21.06
CA SER A 84 7.68 16.52 19.82
C SER A 84 9.19 16.24 19.69
N ALA A 85 9.87 15.92 20.80
CA ALA A 85 11.29 15.58 20.81
C ALA A 85 11.57 14.12 20.40
N VAL A 86 10.54 13.32 20.12
CA VAL A 86 10.65 11.92 19.74
C VAL A 86 10.39 11.77 18.24
N GLY A 87 11.38 11.26 17.51
CA GLY A 87 11.22 10.91 16.10
C GLY A 87 10.58 9.52 15.97
N ALA A 88 9.26 9.48 16.03
CA ALA A 88 8.52 8.22 15.88
C ALA A 88 7.17 8.50 15.23
N GLU A 89 6.79 7.73 14.24
CA GLU A 89 5.46 7.83 13.61
C GLU A 89 5.12 6.52 12.90
N VAL A 90 3.86 6.16 12.89
CA VAL A 90 3.32 5.07 12.08
C VAL A 90 2.03 5.49 11.42
N ALA A 91 1.90 5.23 10.13
CA ALA A 91 0.64 5.32 9.39
C ALA A 91 0.39 3.99 8.67
N LEU A 92 -0.79 3.43 8.88
CA LEU A 92 -1.26 2.17 8.31
C LEU A 92 -2.54 2.45 7.53
N VAL A 93 -2.51 2.30 6.22
CA VAL A 93 -3.63 2.64 5.35
C VAL A 93 -3.93 1.49 4.41
N GLU A 94 -5.16 0.98 4.43
CA GLU A 94 -5.67 0.06 3.43
C GLU A 94 -6.66 0.79 2.53
N VAL A 95 -6.33 0.88 1.24
CA VAL A 95 -7.21 1.47 0.22
C VAL A 95 -8.21 0.46 -0.29
N LYS A 96 -9.42 0.91 -0.66
CA LYS A 96 -10.40 0.06 -1.35
C LYS A 96 -10.02 -0.16 -2.82
N ASN A 97 -9.42 0.85 -3.44
CA ASN A 97 -9.01 0.78 -4.84
C ASN A 97 -7.48 0.81 -4.95
N ALA A 98 -6.89 -0.22 -5.55
CA ALA A 98 -5.44 -0.30 -5.76
C ALA A 98 -4.85 0.91 -6.53
N ALA A 99 -5.65 1.60 -7.34
CA ALA A 99 -5.22 2.82 -8.03
C ALA A 99 -4.91 3.99 -7.09
N ASP A 100 -5.34 3.93 -5.83
CA ASP A 100 -5.06 4.97 -4.84
C ASP A 100 -3.77 4.71 -4.03
N ILE A 101 -3.12 3.55 -4.19
CA ILE A 101 -1.85 3.21 -3.51
C ILE A 101 -0.78 4.27 -3.79
N GLU A 102 -0.60 4.66 -5.04
CA GLU A 102 0.39 5.67 -5.44
C GLU A 102 0.13 7.02 -4.76
N LYS A 103 -1.14 7.44 -4.67
CA LYS A 103 -1.53 8.68 -3.98
C LYS A 103 -1.20 8.62 -2.48
N VAL A 104 -1.45 7.49 -1.82
CA VAL A 104 -1.07 7.31 -0.41
C VAL A 104 0.44 7.39 -0.24
N GLN A 105 1.21 6.76 -1.14
CA GLN A 105 2.67 6.85 -1.10
C GLN A 105 3.18 8.28 -1.29
N GLU A 106 2.55 9.06 -2.18
CA GLU A 106 2.91 10.48 -2.38
C GLU A 106 2.61 11.32 -1.14
N ILE A 107 1.46 11.10 -0.49
CA ILE A 107 1.11 11.76 0.78
C ILE A 107 2.14 11.41 1.87
N PHE A 108 2.54 10.15 1.96
CA PHE A 108 3.54 9.70 2.93
C PHE A 108 4.94 10.27 2.65
N LYS A 109 5.35 10.35 1.39
CA LYS A 109 6.60 11.02 1.00
C LYS A 109 6.58 12.52 1.37
N ALA A 110 5.46 13.19 1.11
CA ALA A 110 5.29 14.59 1.50
C ALA A 110 5.36 14.77 3.02
N ARG A 111 4.79 13.82 3.79
CA ARG A 111 4.89 13.82 5.25
C ARG A 111 6.33 13.71 5.74
N ILE A 112 7.09 12.75 5.22
CA ILE A 112 8.52 12.56 5.54
C ILE A 112 9.28 13.84 5.22
N GLN A 113 9.11 14.39 4.01
CA GLN A 113 9.81 15.58 3.56
C GLN A 113 9.49 16.80 4.45
N ALA A 114 8.22 16.97 4.81
CA ALA A 114 7.81 18.06 5.70
C ALA A 114 8.47 18.00 7.09
N GLN A 115 8.73 16.79 7.60
CA GLN A 115 9.44 16.61 8.86
C GLN A 115 10.93 16.96 8.74
N ILE A 116 11.57 16.55 7.65
CA ILE A 116 12.97 16.84 7.35
C ILE A 116 13.17 18.34 7.11
N ASP A 117 12.27 19.00 6.40
CA ASP A 117 12.34 20.43 6.06
C ASP A 117 12.04 21.36 7.25
N GLY A 118 11.85 20.84 8.45
CA GLY A 118 11.72 21.63 9.67
C GLY A 118 10.45 21.38 10.47
N GLY A 119 9.61 20.41 10.10
CA GLY A 119 8.48 19.95 10.90
C GLY A 119 8.97 19.25 12.18
N ALA A 120 10.05 18.49 12.08
CA ALA A 120 10.78 17.96 13.23
C ALA A 120 11.69 19.04 13.81
N PHE A 121 11.35 19.54 14.97
CA PHE A 121 11.98 20.75 15.54
C PHE A 121 13.42 20.52 16.03
N TYR A 122 13.77 19.30 16.42
CA TYR A 122 15.10 18.98 16.99
C TYR A 122 15.98 18.27 15.96
N PRO A 123 17.32 18.58 15.90
CA PRO A 123 18.22 17.93 14.95
C PRO A 123 18.22 16.39 15.04
N ALA A 124 18.16 15.83 16.25
CA ALA A 124 18.08 14.37 16.44
C ALA A 124 16.79 13.78 15.87
N THR A 125 15.67 14.50 15.97
CA THR A 125 14.39 14.08 15.40
C THR A 125 14.42 14.13 13.87
N ILE A 126 15.03 15.17 13.29
CA ILE A 126 15.25 15.28 11.84
C ILE A 126 16.09 14.10 11.35
N GLU A 127 17.20 13.80 12.04
CA GLU A 127 18.08 12.67 11.71
C GLU A 127 17.31 11.33 11.76
N THR A 128 16.40 11.14 12.72
CA THR A 128 15.54 9.95 12.78
C THR A 128 14.64 9.88 11.55
N TRP A 129 14.01 10.99 11.13
CA TRP A 129 13.19 11.01 9.92
C TRP A 129 13.99 10.72 8.65
N GLU A 130 15.22 11.22 8.54
CA GLU A 130 16.10 10.96 7.39
C GLU A 130 16.55 9.49 7.30
N LYS A 131 16.87 8.86 8.44
CA LYS A 131 17.51 7.55 8.47
C LYS A 131 16.54 6.39 8.73
N SER A 132 15.47 6.65 9.48
CA SER A 132 14.59 5.61 10.01
C SER A 132 13.17 5.65 9.44
N SER A 133 12.92 6.47 8.41
CA SER A 133 11.65 6.47 7.69
C SER A 133 11.64 5.45 6.57
N GLU A 134 10.52 4.74 6.42
CA GLU A 134 10.30 3.80 5.32
C GLU A 134 8.82 3.75 4.92
N ILE A 135 8.56 3.60 3.62
CA ILE A 135 7.22 3.35 3.08
C ILE A 135 7.20 1.95 2.49
N VAL A 136 6.32 1.12 3.01
CA VAL A 136 6.15 -0.29 2.60
C VAL A 136 4.76 -0.50 2.02
N VAL A 137 4.69 -1.17 0.88
CA VAL A 137 3.42 -1.55 0.25
C VAL A 137 3.29 -3.06 0.23
N ASN A 138 2.16 -3.56 0.70
CA ASN A 138 1.81 -4.96 0.58
C ASN A 138 0.31 -5.10 0.28
N ASN A 139 -0.05 -5.75 -0.82
CA ASN A 139 -1.41 -5.77 -1.36
C ASN A 139 -1.96 -4.32 -1.49
N ASN A 140 -3.17 -4.08 -0.98
CA ASN A 140 -3.80 -2.75 -0.97
C ASN A 140 -3.44 -1.92 0.28
N THR A 141 -2.41 -2.32 1.01
CA THR A 141 -2.02 -1.68 2.26
C THR A 141 -0.67 -0.97 2.11
N VAL A 142 -0.61 0.26 2.59
CA VAL A 142 0.59 1.08 2.63
C VAL A 142 0.89 1.41 4.09
N MET A 143 2.12 1.15 4.51
CA MET A 143 2.65 1.55 5.81
C MET A 143 3.70 2.64 5.62
N LEU A 144 3.60 3.73 6.36
CA LEU A 144 4.71 4.61 6.70
C LEU A 144 5.15 4.27 8.11
N ILE A 145 6.44 4.06 8.29
CA ILE A 145 7.08 3.89 9.60
C ILE A 145 8.26 4.83 9.73
N CYS A 146 8.38 5.50 10.87
CA CYS A 146 9.57 6.23 11.29
C CYS A 146 9.93 5.76 12.70
N LEU A 147 10.85 4.82 12.81
CA LEU A 147 11.36 4.24 14.07
C LEU A 147 12.72 3.62 13.83
N GLU A 148 13.61 3.65 14.83
CA GLU A 148 14.92 2.99 14.73
C GLU A 148 14.79 1.46 14.57
N THR A 149 13.72 0.87 15.12
CA THR A 149 13.43 -0.57 15.04
C THR A 149 12.57 -0.94 13.82
N LYS A 150 12.52 -0.09 12.79
CA LYS A 150 11.64 -0.26 11.63
C LYS A 150 11.78 -1.62 10.93
N ASP A 151 12.99 -2.17 10.84
CA ASP A 151 13.24 -3.41 10.08
C ASP A 151 12.45 -4.59 10.65
N GLU A 152 12.41 -4.76 11.98
CA GLU A 152 11.61 -5.80 12.64
C GLU A 152 10.09 -5.59 12.42
N ILE A 153 9.66 -4.32 12.38
CA ILE A 153 8.26 -3.98 12.18
C ILE A 153 7.84 -4.22 10.73
N VAL A 154 8.72 -3.92 9.77
CA VAL A 154 8.51 -4.21 8.35
C VAL A 154 8.36 -5.72 8.11
N GLU A 155 9.20 -6.55 8.77
CA GLU A 155 9.06 -8.00 8.70
C GLU A 155 7.69 -8.47 9.24
N LYS A 156 7.28 -7.97 10.41
CA LYS A 156 5.98 -8.29 11.02
C LYS A 156 4.81 -7.82 10.13
N PHE A 157 4.92 -6.63 9.54
CA PHE A 157 3.92 -6.11 8.62
C PHE A 157 3.77 -7.00 7.39
N ASN A 158 4.88 -7.40 6.77
CA ASN A 158 4.85 -8.27 5.60
C ASN A 158 4.29 -9.67 5.93
N ALA A 159 4.53 -10.18 7.13
CA ALA A 159 4.01 -11.46 7.58
C ALA A 159 2.46 -11.48 7.71
N LEU A 160 1.79 -10.33 7.82
CA LEU A 160 0.32 -10.26 7.83
C LEU A 160 -0.30 -10.77 6.52
N PHE A 161 0.44 -10.74 5.43
CA PHE A 161 -0.03 -11.06 4.08
C PHE A 161 0.57 -12.35 3.52
N ALA A 162 1.38 -13.05 4.30
CA ALA A 162 2.01 -14.31 3.92
C ALA A 162 1.04 -15.51 3.80
#